data_c0f306aa910055dda7619fb708857d7d
#
_entry.id   c0f306aa910055dda7619fb708857d7d
#
_cell.length_a   1.000
_cell.length_b   1.000
_cell.length_c   1.000
_cell.angle_alpha   90.00
_cell.angle_beta   90.00
_cell.angle_gamma   90.00
#
_symmetry.space_group_name_H-M   'P 1'
#
loop_
_entity.id
_entity.type
_entity.pdbx_description
1 polymer ?
#
loop_
_entity_poly.entity_id
_entity_poly.type
_entity_poly.pdbx_seq_one_letter_code
_entity_poly.pdbx_strand_id
1 'polypeptide(L)'
;MIFATVGTQLPFDRLIRALDEWALAHGDTEVCAQIGHGGYTPSHMEWSHDLHPQEFRRRLQACDAIVAHAGMGTIISGVELGKRVIVMPRRAALGEHRNEHQLATVARLGHLAGLEIVHEPADLGAALAGNRVHAVGASSAATTPELIAAVRQFAGLEAL
;
A
#
# COMPACT_ATOMS: atom_id res chain seq x y z
N MET A 1 -11.14 4.06 -8.71
CA MET A 1 -11.29 3.65 -7.28
C MET A 1 -9.91 3.44 -6.66
N ILE A 2 -9.70 3.96 -5.45
CA ILE A 2 -8.51 3.72 -4.63
C ILE A 2 -8.89 2.71 -3.54
N PHE A 3 -8.06 1.69 -3.34
CA PHE A 3 -8.21 0.75 -2.24
C PHE A 3 -7.09 0.92 -1.21
N ALA A 4 -7.45 1.18 0.05
CA ALA A 4 -6.49 1.34 1.13
C ALA A 4 -6.53 0.17 2.12
N THR A 5 -5.37 -0.20 2.67
CA THR A 5 -5.29 -1.23 3.72
C THR A 5 -4.16 -0.96 4.71
N VAL A 6 -4.49 -1.10 5.97
CA VAL A 6 -3.51 -1.00 7.08
C VAL A 6 -2.99 -2.36 7.54
N GLY A 7 -3.46 -3.46 6.92
CA GLY A 7 -3.17 -4.81 7.37
C GLY A 7 -3.96 -5.20 8.63
N THR A 8 -3.53 -6.29 9.29
CA THR A 8 -4.33 -6.94 10.35
C THR A 8 -3.78 -6.76 11.77
N GLN A 9 -2.64 -6.09 11.96
CA GLN A 9 -1.98 -6.11 13.28
C GLN A 9 -2.30 -4.88 14.14
N LEU A 10 -2.16 -3.68 13.61
CA LEU A 10 -2.28 -2.44 14.37
C LEU A 10 -3.00 -1.38 13.52
N PRO A 11 -3.73 -0.44 14.13
CA PRO A 11 -4.26 0.73 13.43
C PRO A 11 -3.12 1.56 12.84
N PHE A 12 -3.44 2.38 11.83
CA PHE A 12 -2.46 3.24 11.17
C PHE A 12 -3.07 4.62 10.90
N ASP A 13 -3.34 5.34 11.98
CA ASP A 13 -4.09 6.59 11.95
C ASP A 13 -3.47 7.65 11.07
N ARG A 14 -2.13 7.74 11.02
CA ARG A 14 -1.40 8.69 10.19
C ARG A 14 -1.73 8.52 8.71
N LEU A 15 -1.80 7.28 8.23
CA LEU A 15 -2.18 6.99 6.84
C LEU A 15 -3.66 7.25 6.59
N ILE A 16 -4.52 6.76 7.49
CA ILE A 16 -5.98 6.84 7.30
C ILE A 16 -6.48 8.28 7.38
N ARG A 17 -5.94 9.12 8.30
CA ARG A 17 -6.26 10.56 8.37
C ARG A 17 -5.84 11.28 7.09
N ALA A 18 -4.62 11.07 6.62
CA ALA A 18 -4.14 11.70 5.40
C ALA A 18 -5.00 11.33 4.18
N LEU A 19 -5.44 10.07 4.10
CA LEU A 19 -6.29 9.61 3.02
C LEU A 19 -7.73 10.16 3.13
N ASP A 20 -8.28 10.27 4.35
CA ASP A 20 -9.60 10.82 4.60
C ASP A 20 -9.67 12.33 4.25
N GLU A 21 -8.63 13.09 4.63
CA GLU A 21 -8.47 14.49 4.26
C GLU A 21 -8.34 14.65 2.74
N TRP A 22 -7.59 13.77 2.09
CA TRP A 22 -7.48 13.76 0.64
C TRP A 22 -8.82 13.44 -0.04
N ALA A 23 -9.57 12.45 0.48
CA ALA A 23 -10.88 12.06 -0.04
C ALA A 23 -11.90 13.20 0.07
N LEU A 24 -11.88 13.95 1.18
CA LEU A 24 -12.71 15.16 1.34
C LEU A 24 -12.46 16.17 0.22
N ALA A 25 -11.20 16.39 -0.14
CA ALA A 25 -10.81 17.35 -1.16
C ALA A 25 -11.09 16.86 -2.60
N HIS A 26 -11.25 15.54 -2.80
CA HIS A 26 -11.37 14.89 -4.10
C HIS A 26 -12.63 14.00 -4.16
N GLY A 27 -13.79 14.56 -3.82
CA GLY A 27 -15.05 13.85 -3.65
C GLY A 27 -15.56 13.06 -4.87
N ASP A 28 -15.01 13.30 -6.06
CA ASP A 28 -15.30 12.54 -7.28
C ASP A 28 -14.54 11.20 -7.36
N THR A 29 -13.59 10.96 -6.46
CA THR A 29 -12.78 9.75 -6.44
C THR A 29 -13.30 8.78 -5.39
N GLU A 30 -13.74 7.61 -5.84
CA GLU A 30 -14.13 6.52 -4.93
C GLU A 30 -12.92 5.99 -4.16
N VAL A 31 -12.99 6.06 -2.84
CA VAL A 31 -11.97 5.53 -1.92
C VAL A 31 -12.63 4.55 -0.97
N CYS A 32 -12.06 3.36 -0.83
CA CYS A 32 -12.47 2.39 0.17
C CYS A 32 -11.27 1.88 0.97
N ALA A 33 -11.45 1.70 2.27
CA ALA A 33 -10.37 1.37 3.19
C ALA A 33 -10.68 0.19 4.11
N GLN A 34 -9.71 -0.68 4.32
CA GLN A 34 -9.67 -1.60 5.45
C GLN A 34 -8.76 -0.97 6.51
N ILE A 35 -9.36 -0.55 7.64
CA ILE A 35 -8.71 0.32 8.62
C ILE A 35 -8.22 -0.39 9.89
N GLY A 36 -8.54 -1.69 10.07
CA GLY A 36 -8.27 -2.41 11.32
C GLY A 36 -9.12 -1.90 12.49
N HIS A 37 -8.75 -2.32 13.70
CA HIS A 37 -9.49 -1.98 14.92
C HIS A 37 -8.73 -0.99 15.80
N GLY A 38 -9.47 -0.16 16.54
CA GLY A 38 -8.94 0.68 17.62
C GLY A 38 -8.25 1.96 17.20
N GLY A 39 -8.38 2.37 15.92
CA GLY A 39 -7.79 3.58 15.40
C GLY A 39 -8.82 4.64 14.99
N TYR A 40 -8.37 5.60 14.20
CA TYR A 40 -9.18 6.65 13.61
C TYR A 40 -10.25 6.10 12.67
N THR A 41 -11.47 6.63 12.80
CA THR A 41 -12.61 6.30 11.92
C THR A 41 -12.78 7.41 10.89
N PRO A 42 -12.60 7.14 9.59
CA PRO A 42 -12.74 8.16 8.55
C PRO A 42 -14.21 8.54 8.29
N SER A 43 -14.42 9.75 7.78
CA SER A 43 -15.75 10.32 7.51
C SER A 43 -16.03 10.57 6.03
N HIS A 44 -15.02 10.53 5.16
CA HIS A 44 -15.12 10.96 3.77
C HIS A 44 -14.80 9.85 2.78
N MET A 45 -14.73 8.60 3.24
CA MET A 45 -14.52 7.43 2.39
C MET A 45 -15.26 6.21 2.94
N GLU A 46 -15.53 5.22 2.08
CA GLU A 46 -16.03 3.92 2.52
C GLU A 46 -14.97 3.17 3.31
N TRP A 47 -15.35 2.52 4.40
CA TRP A 47 -14.40 1.75 5.19
C TRP A 47 -15.03 0.54 5.87
N SER A 48 -14.16 -0.40 6.25
CA SER A 48 -14.49 -1.53 7.13
C SER A 48 -13.29 -1.83 8.03
N HIS A 49 -13.55 -2.42 9.21
CA HIS A 49 -12.46 -2.84 10.09
C HIS A 49 -11.67 -3.97 9.44
N ASP A 50 -12.38 -5.01 9.02
CA ASP A 50 -11.80 -6.19 8.40
C ASP A 50 -12.50 -6.50 7.08
N LEU A 51 -11.81 -7.22 6.21
CA LEU A 51 -12.37 -7.76 4.97
C LEU A 51 -12.16 -9.27 4.92
N HIS A 52 -13.19 -9.97 4.49
CA HIS A 52 -13.03 -11.38 4.16
C HIS A 52 -11.98 -11.53 3.03
N PRO A 53 -11.13 -12.58 3.04
CA PRO A 53 -10.06 -12.73 2.03
C PRO A 53 -10.51 -12.65 0.58
N GLN A 54 -11.72 -13.13 0.26
CA GLN A 54 -12.28 -13.03 -1.09
C GLN A 54 -12.60 -11.59 -1.47
N GLU A 55 -13.20 -10.82 -0.55
CA GLU A 55 -13.53 -9.41 -0.77
C GLU A 55 -12.26 -8.56 -0.87
N PHE A 56 -11.26 -8.82 -0.03
CA PHE A 56 -9.97 -8.17 -0.11
C PHE A 56 -9.33 -8.36 -1.50
N ARG A 57 -9.28 -9.59 -2.01
CA ARG A 57 -8.78 -9.87 -3.36
C ARG A 57 -9.59 -9.18 -4.44
N ARG A 58 -10.92 -9.18 -4.33
CA ARG A 58 -11.81 -8.51 -5.27
C ARG A 58 -11.50 -7.02 -5.35
N ARG A 59 -11.33 -6.35 -4.20
CA ARG A 59 -10.98 -4.92 -4.14
C ARG A 59 -9.60 -4.63 -4.70
N LEU A 60 -8.60 -5.46 -4.40
CA LEU A 60 -7.26 -5.37 -4.99
C LEU A 60 -7.29 -5.49 -6.52
N GLN A 61 -8.10 -6.37 -7.06
CA GLN A 61 -8.24 -6.55 -8.51
C GLN A 61 -8.97 -5.39 -9.18
N ALA A 62 -10.02 -4.86 -8.52
CA ALA A 62 -10.87 -3.82 -9.07
C ALA A 62 -10.29 -2.41 -8.99
N CYS A 63 -9.38 -2.12 -8.04
CA CYS A 63 -8.84 -0.79 -7.85
C CYS A 63 -7.85 -0.37 -8.94
N ASP A 64 -7.69 0.94 -9.11
CA ASP A 64 -6.68 1.55 -9.99
C ASP A 64 -5.35 1.76 -9.24
N ALA A 65 -5.45 2.05 -7.94
CA ALA A 65 -4.31 2.26 -7.06
C ALA A 65 -4.55 1.65 -5.68
N ILE A 66 -3.48 1.17 -5.06
CA ILE A 66 -3.43 0.64 -3.70
C ILE A 66 -2.66 1.62 -2.84
N VAL A 67 -3.25 2.00 -1.68
CA VAL A 67 -2.57 2.78 -0.64
C VAL A 67 -2.43 1.90 0.59
N ALA A 68 -1.21 1.68 1.07
CA ALA A 68 -1.02 0.71 2.14
C ALA A 68 0.14 1.05 3.09
N HIS A 69 0.16 0.37 4.25
CA HIS A 69 1.39 0.22 5.02
C HIS A 69 2.41 -0.59 4.21
N ALA A 70 3.70 -0.48 4.55
CA ALA A 70 4.75 -1.20 3.83
C ALA A 70 4.83 -2.68 4.25
N GLY A 71 3.73 -3.40 4.12
CA GLY A 71 3.63 -4.84 4.35
C GLY A 71 3.93 -5.62 3.07
N MET A 72 4.82 -6.62 3.17
CA MET A 72 5.26 -7.45 2.04
C MET A 72 4.11 -8.05 1.24
N GLY A 73 3.11 -8.63 1.91
CA GLY A 73 2.00 -9.30 1.23
C GLY A 73 1.22 -8.37 0.30
N THR A 74 0.93 -7.14 0.76
CA THR A 74 0.20 -6.14 -0.05
C THR A 74 1.05 -5.63 -1.21
N ILE A 75 2.35 -5.37 -0.97
CA ILE A 75 3.28 -4.91 -2.01
C ILE A 75 3.38 -5.96 -3.12
N ILE A 76 3.65 -7.22 -2.75
CA ILE A 76 3.77 -8.33 -3.71
C ILE A 76 2.49 -8.50 -4.52
N SER A 77 1.34 -8.59 -3.84
CA SER A 77 0.05 -8.78 -4.51
C SER A 77 -0.29 -7.62 -5.45
N GLY A 78 0.00 -6.38 -5.04
CA GLY A 78 -0.24 -5.21 -5.87
C GLY A 78 0.64 -5.18 -7.11
N VAL A 79 1.93 -5.46 -6.97
CA VAL A 79 2.89 -5.50 -8.09
C VAL A 79 2.57 -6.65 -9.04
N GLU A 80 2.25 -7.86 -8.53
CA GLU A 80 1.83 -9.00 -9.36
C GLU A 80 0.57 -8.71 -10.18
N LEU A 81 -0.36 -7.96 -9.63
CA LEU A 81 -1.57 -7.51 -10.32
C LEU A 81 -1.33 -6.31 -11.26
N GLY A 82 -0.09 -5.84 -11.39
CA GLY A 82 0.23 -4.66 -12.20
C GLY A 82 -0.41 -3.37 -11.70
N LYS A 83 -0.73 -3.30 -10.41
CA LYS A 83 -1.36 -2.13 -9.80
C LYS A 83 -0.31 -1.09 -9.40
N ARG A 84 -0.71 0.16 -9.39
CA ARG A 84 0.05 1.21 -8.73
C ARG A 84 -0.07 1.02 -7.21
N VAL A 85 1.07 0.90 -6.53
CA VAL A 85 1.13 0.67 -5.09
C VAL A 85 1.82 1.85 -4.42
N ILE A 86 1.11 2.58 -3.58
CA ILE A 86 1.63 3.69 -2.78
C ILE A 86 1.73 3.19 -1.34
N VAL A 87 2.92 3.18 -0.78
CA VAL A 87 3.12 2.70 0.58
C VAL A 87 3.66 3.79 1.49
N MET A 88 3.13 3.81 2.71
CA MET A 88 3.66 4.59 3.81
C MET A 88 4.21 3.62 4.86
N PRO A 89 5.53 3.62 5.14
CA PRO A 89 6.08 2.76 6.16
C PRO A 89 5.65 3.22 7.55
N ARG A 90 5.30 2.26 8.40
CA ARG A 90 5.06 2.49 9.84
C ARG A 90 6.39 2.80 10.52
N ARG A 91 6.35 3.65 11.54
CA ARG A 91 7.52 4.04 12.34
C ARG A 91 7.36 3.59 13.79
N ALA A 92 8.32 2.83 14.29
CA ALA A 92 8.33 2.42 15.70
C ALA A 92 8.45 3.64 16.63
N ALA A 93 9.20 4.65 16.22
CA ALA A 93 9.34 5.92 16.97
C ALA A 93 8.00 6.66 17.16
N LEU A 94 6.99 6.41 16.33
CA LEU A 94 5.63 6.96 16.45
C LEU A 94 4.64 5.98 17.10
N GLY A 95 5.11 4.84 17.61
CA GLY A 95 4.26 3.81 18.21
C GLY A 95 3.40 3.03 17.18
N GLU A 96 3.66 3.17 15.89
CA GLU A 96 2.87 2.56 14.82
C GLU A 96 3.22 1.09 14.58
N HIS A 97 4.40 0.67 15.04
CA HIS A 97 4.90 -0.70 14.94
C HIS A 97 5.85 -1.04 16.10
N ARG A 98 6.14 -2.32 16.30
CA ARG A 98 7.07 -2.78 17.35
C ARG A 98 8.54 -2.58 16.98
N ASN A 99 8.84 -2.38 15.70
CA ASN A 99 10.20 -2.25 15.17
C ASN A 99 10.18 -1.52 13.82
N GLU A 100 11.37 -1.26 13.25
CA GLU A 100 11.55 -0.51 12.01
C GLU A 100 11.59 -1.41 10.74
N HIS A 101 11.01 -2.62 10.78
CA HIS A 101 11.01 -3.54 9.63
C HIS A 101 10.40 -2.94 8.37
N GLN A 102 9.39 -2.08 8.50
CA GLN A 102 8.76 -1.47 7.32
C GLN A 102 9.67 -0.43 6.64
N LEU A 103 10.50 0.27 7.38
CA LEU A 103 11.55 1.13 6.80
C LEU A 103 12.59 0.29 6.05
N ALA A 104 13.00 -0.85 6.60
CA ALA A 104 13.88 -1.79 5.91
C ALA A 104 13.22 -2.39 4.65
N THR A 105 11.93 -2.67 4.69
CA THR A 105 11.17 -3.16 3.53
C THR A 105 11.21 -2.16 2.39
N VAL A 106 10.86 -0.89 2.65
CA VAL A 106 10.85 0.14 1.58
C VAL A 106 12.25 0.46 1.07
N ALA A 107 13.27 0.42 1.91
CA ALA A 107 14.66 0.63 1.49
C ALA A 107 15.12 -0.44 0.46
N ARG A 108 14.63 -1.68 0.61
CA ARG A 108 14.99 -2.80 -0.29
C ARG A 108 14.11 -2.87 -1.53
N LEU A 109 12.81 -2.57 -1.40
CA LEU A 109 11.83 -2.77 -2.47
C LEU A 109 11.50 -1.49 -3.25
N GLY A 110 11.99 -0.33 -2.80
CA GLY A 110 11.62 0.97 -3.40
C GLY A 110 12.02 1.14 -4.87
N HIS A 111 12.84 0.24 -5.41
CA HIS A 111 13.23 0.22 -6.82
C HIS A 111 12.22 -0.53 -7.72
N LEU A 112 11.23 -1.23 -7.14
CA LEU A 112 10.26 -1.99 -7.93
C LEU A 112 9.37 -1.05 -8.74
N ALA A 113 9.18 -1.38 -10.01
CA ALA A 113 8.27 -0.67 -10.88
C ALA A 113 6.84 -0.75 -10.33
N GLY A 114 6.15 0.39 -10.32
CA GLY A 114 4.78 0.49 -9.79
C GLY A 114 4.69 0.69 -8.26
N LEU A 115 5.81 0.64 -7.53
CA LEU A 115 5.86 0.96 -6.10
C LEU A 115 6.31 2.41 -5.89
N GLU A 116 5.51 3.18 -5.16
CA GLU A 116 5.82 4.55 -4.74
C GLU A 116 5.84 4.63 -3.22
N ILE A 117 6.85 5.27 -2.65
CA ILE A 117 7.04 5.36 -1.21
C ILE A 117 6.74 6.78 -0.76
N VAL A 118 5.87 6.91 0.22
CA VAL A 118 5.49 8.17 0.87
C VAL A 118 5.89 8.09 2.33
N HIS A 119 6.76 8.97 2.78
CA HIS A 119 7.20 8.98 4.18
C HIS A 119 6.34 9.88 5.06
N GLU A 120 5.86 10.98 4.52
CA GLU A 120 5.06 11.97 5.25
C GLU A 120 3.63 12.05 4.70
N PRO A 121 2.63 12.28 5.57
CA PRO A 121 1.23 12.45 5.16
C PRO A 121 1.04 13.53 4.07
N ALA A 122 1.80 14.62 4.16
CA ALA A 122 1.71 15.74 3.23
C ALA A 122 2.05 15.35 1.78
N ASP A 123 2.86 14.31 1.58
CA ASP A 123 3.28 13.85 0.26
C ASP A 123 2.25 12.92 -0.41
N LEU A 124 1.29 12.40 0.37
CA LEU A 124 0.29 11.44 -0.14
C LEU A 124 -0.54 12.01 -1.27
N GLY A 125 -0.96 13.28 -1.15
CA GLY A 125 -1.75 13.96 -2.18
C GLY A 125 -1.01 14.06 -3.51
N ALA A 126 0.27 14.42 -3.49
CA ALA A 126 1.12 14.48 -4.68
C ALA A 126 1.32 13.09 -5.30
N ALA A 127 1.52 12.07 -4.45
CA ALA A 127 1.60 10.69 -4.89
C ALA A 127 0.30 10.25 -5.57
N LEU A 128 -0.86 10.53 -5.02
CA LEU A 128 -2.16 10.17 -5.60
C LEU A 128 -2.47 10.93 -6.90
N ALA A 129 -2.14 12.21 -6.98
CA ALA A 129 -2.32 13.05 -8.17
C ALA A 129 -1.34 12.72 -9.29
N GLY A 130 -0.20 12.14 -8.97
CA GLY A 130 0.83 11.77 -9.92
C GLY A 130 0.30 10.73 -10.91
N ASN A 131 0.19 11.13 -12.17
CA ASN A 131 -0.19 10.26 -13.28
C ASN A 131 1.03 9.41 -13.72
N ARG A 132 1.81 8.90 -12.75
CA ARG A 132 2.82 7.89 -13.02
C ARG A 132 2.13 6.56 -13.27
N VAL A 133 1.40 6.55 -14.37
CA VAL A 133 1.18 5.30 -15.09
C VAL A 133 2.58 4.90 -15.59
N HIS A 134 3.39 4.30 -14.72
CA HIS A 134 4.21 3.25 -15.25
C HIS A 134 3.18 2.23 -15.74
N ALA A 135 2.79 2.39 -17.00
CA ALA A 135 2.22 1.29 -17.72
C ALA A 135 3.24 0.15 -17.53
N VAL A 136 3.01 -0.65 -16.52
CA VAL A 136 3.43 -2.03 -16.54
C VAL A 136 2.62 -2.54 -17.72
N GLY A 137 3.18 -2.32 -18.91
CA GLY A 137 2.62 -2.86 -20.15
C GLY A 137 2.31 -4.30 -19.84
N ALA A 138 1.24 -4.82 -20.37
CA ALA A 138 0.73 -6.17 -20.24
C ALA A 138 1.77 -7.26 -20.62
N SER A 139 2.94 -7.22 -20.02
CA SER A 139 3.99 -8.22 -20.00
C SER A 139 4.21 -8.61 -18.56
N SER A 140 3.26 -9.38 -18.02
CA SER A 140 3.34 -9.98 -16.69
C SER A 140 4.57 -10.89 -16.48
N ALA A 141 5.35 -11.13 -17.50
CA ALA A 141 6.50 -12.02 -17.46
C ALA A 141 7.81 -11.34 -17.02
N ALA A 142 7.94 -10.01 -17.15
CA ALA A 142 9.21 -9.34 -16.83
C ALA A 142 9.30 -8.89 -15.35
N THR A 143 8.17 -8.58 -14.73
CA THR A 143 8.13 -8.12 -13.33
C THR A 143 8.26 -9.27 -12.34
N THR A 144 7.79 -10.45 -12.70
CA THR A 144 7.81 -11.64 -11.84
C THR A 144 9.22 -12.10 -11.43
N PRO A 145 10.24 -12.17 -12.30
CA PRO A 145 11.59 -12.53 -11.91
C PRO A 145 12.25 -11.52 -10.97
N GLU A 146 12.07 -10.22 -11.23
CA GLU A 146 12.62 -9.15 -10.38
C GLU A 146 11.96 -9.14 -9.01
N LEU A 147 10.65 -9.32 -8.95
CA LEU A 147 9.91 -9.43 -7.71
C LEU A 147 10.32 -10.67 -6.92
N ILE A 148 10.44 -11.82 -7.58
CA ILE A 148 10.91 -13.06 -6.96
C ILE A 148 12.33 -12.88 -6.42
N ALA A 149 13.23 -12.25 -7.16
CA ALA A 149 14.59 -11.95 -6.73
C ALA A 149 14.60 -11.04 -5.49
N ALA A 150 13.81 -9.96 -5.50
CA ALA A 150 13.69 -9.05 -4.36
C ALA A 150 13.12 -9.74 -3.12
N VAL A 151 12.11 -10.60 -3.28
CA VAL A 151 11.52 -11.38 -2.18
C VAL A 151 12.51 -12.39 -1.63
N ARG A 152 13.27 -13.11 -2.48
CA ARG A 152 14.31 -14.04 -2.06
C ARG A 152 15.41 -13.34 -1.28
N GLN A 153 15.89 -12.20 -1.76
CA GLN A 153 16.89 -11.39 -1.08
C GLN A 153 16.37 -10.90 0.28
N PHE A 154 15.10 -10.47 0.35
CA PHE A 154 14.48 -10.05 1.60
C PHE A 154 14.37 -11.21 2.60
N ALA A 155 14.02 -12.41 2.14
CA ALA A 155 13.87 -13.60 2.96
C ALA A 155 15.20 -14.25 3.38
N GLY A 156 16.34 -13.71 2.92
CA GLY A 156 17.65 -14.32 3.15
C GLY A 156 17.84 -15.65 2.40
N LEU A 157 17.01 -15.91 1.41
CA LEU A 157 17.06 -17.10 0.54
C LEU A 157 17.93 -16.80 -0.69
N GLU A 158 19.13 -16.28 -0.48
CA GLU A 158 20.11 -16.21 -1.56
C GLU A 158 20.50 -17.65 -1.95
N ALA A 159 20.59 -17.84 -3.27
CA ALA A 159 20.70 -19.14 -3.92
C ALA A 159 21.65 -20.13 -3.22
N LEU A 160 21.13 -21.32 -2.90
CA LEU A 160 21.91 -22.53 -2.88
C LEU A 160 22.26 -22.93 -4.29
#